data_343eee73d71abc3fa64907253091826d
#
_entry.id   343eee73d71abc3fa64907253091826d
#
_cell.length_a   1.000
_cell.length_b   1.000
_cell.length_c   1.000
_cell.angle_alpha   90.00
_cell.angle_beta   90.00
_cell.angle_gamma   90.00
#
_symmetry.space_group_name_H-M   'P 1'
#
loop_
_entity.id
_entity.type
_entity.pdbx_description
1 polymer ?
#
loop_
_entity_poly.entity_id
_entity_poly.type
_entity_poly.pdbx_seq_one_letter_code
_entity_poly.pdbx_strand_id
1 'polypeptide(L)'
;MTLNEAIKIQADFLKWQANTSHSIKLMYHKDLNNVWLTDGMMAAKIPSEFYMLNIQQERANIMNYSKIPDDAIKALVTYIEWKSKGPNTYVMIKGLRKHNDVVMWAEKKYLEAFGKKYDLYISSDGRKLWLTEPETRNVVGVIAGVRGIKM
;
A
#
# COMPACT_ATOMS: atom_id res chain seq x y z
N MET A 1 -5.54 12.09 5.23
CA MET A 1 -4.06 12.15 5.19
C MET A 1 -3.60 13.56 5.49
N THR A 2 -2.70 13.70 6.44
CA THR A 2 -2.10 14.99 6.77
C THR A 2 -0.97 15.36 5.81
N LEU A 3 -0.54 16.61 5.81
CA LEU A 3 0.60 17.06 5.03
C LEU A 3 1.87 16.27 5.38
N ASN A 4 2.14 16.07 6.67
CA ASN A 4 3.33 15.31 7.09
C ASN A 4 3.31 13.86 6.62
N GLU A 5 2.16 13.21 6.65
CA GLU A 5 2.00 11.86 6.13
C GLU A 5 2.23 11.81 4.61
N ALA A 6 1.68 12.78 3.88
CA ALA A 6 1.86 12.87 2.44
C ALA A 6 3.34 13.12 2.06
N ILE A 7 4.04 13.97 2.80
CA ILE A 7 5.47 14.21 2.62
C ILE A 7 6.27 12.93 2.83
N LYS A 8 5.99 12.24 3.92
CA LYS A 8 6.70 10.99 4.26
C LYS A 8 6.53 9.94 3.18
N ILE A 9 5.31 9.71 2.71
CA ILE A 9 5.03 8.72 1.66
C ILE A 9 5.78 9.08 0.36
N GLN A 10 5.73 10.34 -0.06
CA GLN A 10 6.42 10.77 -1.26
C GLN A 10 7.94 10.63 -1.14
N ALA A 11 8.50 10.99 0.01
CA ALA A 11 9.92 10.84 0.28
C ALA A 11 10.34 9.37 0.28
N ASP A 12 9.52 8.48 0.87
CA ASP A 12 9.78 7.05 0.86
C ASP A 12 9.79 6.47 -0.56
N PHE A 13 8.83 6.85 -1.39
CA PHE A 13 8.81 6.44 -2.80
C PHE A 13 10.08 6.86 -3.55
N LEU A 14 10.52 8.10 -3.36
CA LEU A 14 11.76 8.59 -3.99
C LEU A 14 12.97 7.81 -3.50
N LYS A 15 13.05 7.54 -2.20
CA LYS A 15 14.14 6.77 -1.61
C LYS A 15 14.20 5.35 -2.18
N TRP A 16 13.06 4.67 -2.27
CA TRP A 16 13.01 3.32 -2.82
C TRP A 16 13.38 3.32 -4.30
N GLN A 17 12.91 4.31 -5.05
CA GLN A 17 13.24 4.45 -6.46
C GLN A 17 14.75 4.63 -6.67
N ALA A 18 15.40 5.43 -5.84
CA ALA A 18 16.83 5.68 -5.92
C ALA A 18 17.67 4.45 -5.59
N ASN A 19 17.15 3.55 -4.75
CA ASN A 19 17.87 2.37 -4.28
C ASN A 19 17.64 1.12 -5.15
N THR A 20 16.77 1.20 -6.16
CA THR A 20 16.53 0.06 -7.05
C THR A 20 17.34 0.20 -8.32
N SER A 21 18.01 -0.87 -8.72
CA SER A 21 18.64 -0.99 -10.04
C SER A 21 17.63 -1.36 -11.12
N HIS A 22 16.36 -1.49 -10.76
CA HIS A 22 15.31 -1.99 -11.64
C HIS A 22 14.58 -0.87 -12.36
N SER A 23 14.03 -1.23 -13.51
CA SER A 23 13.24 -0.36 -14.37
C SER A 23 11.82 -0.05 -13.86
N ILE A 24 11.47 -0.49 -12.65
CA ILE A 24 10.17 -0.15 -12.08
C ILE A 24 10.16 1.33 -11.75
N LYS A 25 9.40 2.06 -12.54
CA LYS A 25 9.32 3.52 -12.44
C LYS A 25 8.10 3.91 -11.65
N LEU A 26 8.20 5.03 -10.94
CA LEU A 26 7.03 5.65 -10.34
C LEU A 26 6.08 6.10 -11.44
N MET A 27 4.81 5.79 -11.24
CA MET A 27 3.72 6.20 -12.11
C MET A 27 2.69 6.96 -11.30
N TYR A 28 1.88 7.76 -11.98
CA TYR A 28 0.83 8.49 -11.30
C TYR A 28 -0.48 8.44 -12.07
N HIS A 29 -1.56 8.65 -11.34
CA HIS A 29 -2.89 8.86 -11.91
C HIS A 29 -3.52 10.07 -11.19
N LYS A 30 -3.83 11.10 -11.94
CA LYS A 30 -4.43 12.32 -11.38
C LYS A 30 -5.95 12.28 -11.57
N ASP A 31 -6.68 12.46 -10.50
CA ASP A 31 -8.11 12.74 -10.55
C ASP A 31 -8.38 14.17 -10.02
N LEU A 32 -9.66 14.51 -9.80
CA LEU A 32 -10.06 15.88 -9.48
C LEU A 32 -9.36 16.44 -8.22
N ASN A 33 -9.25 15.63 -7.17
CA ASN A 33 -8.78 16.08 -5.85
C ASN A 33 -7.53 15.36 -5.36
N ASN A 34 -7.08 14.33 -6.07
CA ASN A 34 -6.02 13.47 -5.59
C ASN A 34 -5.07 13.09 -6.70
N VAL A 35 -3.85 12.72 -6.30
CA VAL A 35 -2.88 12.08 -7.17
C VAL A 35 -2.57 10.70 -6.58
N TRP A 36 -2.85 9.66 -7.33
CA TRP A 36 -2.41 8.32 -6.99
C TRP A 36 -0.98 8.12 -7.47
N LEU A 37 -0.11 7.78 -6.55
CA LEU A 37 1.31 7.50 -6.83
C LEU A 37 1.56 6.02 -6.60
N THR A 38 2.23 5.36 -7.54
CA THR A 38 2.47 3.92 -7.45
C THR A 38 3.83 3.52 -8.00
N ASP A 39 4.42 2.49 -7.40
CA ASP A 39 5.62 1.82 -7.90
C ASP A 39 5.28 0.43 -8.49
N GLY A 40 4.00 0.12 -8.67
CA GLY A 40 3.54 -1.18 -9.13
C GLY A 40 3.20 -2.17 -8.02
N MET A 41 3.71 -1.97 -6.81
CA MET A 41 3.45 -2.85 -5.66
C MET A 41 2.63 -2.16 -4.58
N MET A 42 2.72 -0.87 -4.50
CA MET A 42 1.96 -0.04 -3.58
C MET A 42 1.43 1.17 -4.34
N ALA A 43 0.21 1.59 -4.01
CA ALA A 43 -0.36 2.83 -4.50
C ALA A 43 -0.83 3.66 -3.31
N ALA A 44 -0.54 4.95 -3.33
CA ALA A 44 -0.96 5.89 -2.30
C ALA A 44 -1.77 7.02 -2.91
N LYS A 45 -2.89 7.34 -2.28
CA LYS A 45 -3.75 8.45 -2.69
C LYS A 45 -3.32 9.72 -1.96
N ILE A 46 -2.65 10.61 -2.67
CA ILE A 46 -2.12 11.85 -2.13
C ILE A 46 -3.08 12.98 -2.47
N PRO A 47 -3.56 13.77 -1.49
CA PRO A 47 -4.32 14.97 -1.82
C PRO A 47 -3.53 15.87 -2.77
N SER A 48 -4.21 16.39 -3.81
CA SER A 48 -3.53 17.18 -4.85
C SER A 48 -2.75 18.37 -4.28
N GLU A 49 -3.29 18.99 -3.23
CA GLU A 49 -2.65 20.13 -2.55
C GLU A 49 -1.33 19.76 -1.85
N PHE A 50 -1.12 18.47 -1.55
CA PHE A 50 0.06 17.97 -0.86
C PHE A 50 1.03 17.25 -1.81
N TYR A 51 0.68 17.13 -3.08
CA TYR A 51 1.51 16.45 -4.07
C TYR A 51 2.63 17.38 -4.54
N MET A 52 3.89 16.92 -4.44
CA MET A 52 5.07 17.73 -4.69
C MET A 52 5.99 17.16 -5.76
N LEU A 53 5.71 15.97 -6.27
CA LEU A 53 6.61 15.31 -7.22
C LEU A 53 6.29 15.73 -8.66
N ASN A 54 7.35 15.91 -9.46
CA ASN A 54 7.22 16.13 -10.89
C ASN A 54 7.66 14.85 -11.61
N ILE A 55 6.69 13.96 -11.85
CA ILE A 55 6.94 12.67 -12.50
C ILE A 55 6.43 12.74 -13.93
N GLN A 56 7.31 12.44 -14.89
CA GLN A 56 6.99 12.42 -16.31
C GLN A 56 6.64 11.03 -16.83
N GLN A 57 6.06 10.19 -15.97
CA GLN A 57 5.76 8.81 -16.30
C GLN A 57 4.31 8.62 -16.74
N GLU A 58 4.06 7.53 -17.45
CA GLU A 58 2.73 7.17 -17.92
C GLU A 58 1.72 7.03 -16.79
N ARG A 59 0.47 7.31 -17.11
CA ARG A 59 -0.62 7.16 -16.16
C ARG A 59 -0.82 5.69 -15.79
N ALA A 60 -0.83 5.41 -14.51
CA ALA A 60 -1.25 4.12 -14.00
C ALA A 60 -2.78 4.01 -14.05
N ASN A 61 -3.30 2.82 -14.37
CA ASN A 61 -4.73 2.57 -14.26
C ASN A 61 -5.02 2.08 -12.84
N ILE A 62 -5.57 2.96 -12.01
CA ILE A 62 -5.82 2.68 -10.59
C ILE A 62 -7.33 2.59 -10.29
N MET A 63 -8.18 2.70 -11.29
CA MET A 63 -9.63 2.75 -11.07
C MET A 63 -10.18 1.55 -10.29
N ASN A 64 -9.59 0.36 -10.48
CA ASN A 64 -10.03 -0.85 -9.79
C ASN A 64 -9.64 -0.89 -8.31
N TYR A 65 -8.81 0.04 -7.85
CA TYR A 65 -8.28 0.04 -6.47
C TYR A 65 -8.80 1.19 -5.61
N SER A 66 -9.61 2.07 -6.18
CA SER A 66 -10.10 3.25 -5.45
C SER A 66 -11.21 2.92 -4.44
N LYS A 67 -11.77 1.72 -4.49
CA LYS A 67 -12.81 1.27 -3.57
C LYS A 67 -12.49 -0.11 -3.02
N ILE A 68 -12.86 -0.32 -1.76
CA ILE A 68 -12.75 -1.63 -1.13
C ILE A 68 -13.82 -2.54 -1.74
N PRO A 69 -13.49 -3.77 -2.17
CA PRO A 69 -14.50 -4.76 -2.55
C PRO A 69 -15.44 -5.07 -1.38
N ASP A 70 -16.71 -5.39 -1.69
CA ASP A 70 -17.71 -5.71 -0.67
C ASP A 70 -17.33 -6.94 0.16
N ASP A 71 -16.57 -7.87 -0.41
CA ASP A 71 -16.11 -9.08 0.25
C ASP A 71 -14.76 -8.93 0.97
N ALA A 72 -14.20 -7.73 1.01
CA ALA A 72 -12.95 -7.49 1.72
C ALA A 72 -13.13 -7.68 3.23
N ILE A 73 -12.10 -8.21 3.86
CA ILE A 73 -12.12 -8.67 5.24
C ILE A 73 -11.25 -7.74 6.08
N LYS A 74 -11.80 -7.24 7.18
CA LYS A 74 -11.02 -6.43 8.11
C LYS A 74 -9.85 -7.26 8.65
N ALA A 75 -8.67 -6.68 8.74
CA ALA A 75 -7.44 -7.38 9.03
C ALA A 75 -6.56 -6.62 10.01
N LEU A 76 -5.56 -7.32 10.53
CA LEU A 76 -4.54 -6.72 11.39
C LEU A 76 -3.15 -7.16 10.96
N VAL A 77 -2.16 -6.36 11.30
CA VAL A 77 -0.76 -6.72 11.16
C VAL A 77 -0.39 -7.62 12.34
N THR A 78 0.17 -8.79 12.05
CA THR A 78 0.71 -9.65 13.09
C THR A 78 2.16 -9.27 13.38
N TYR A 79 2.74 -9.83 14.45
CA TYR A 79 4.16 -9.66 14.74
C TYR A 79 5.04 -10.68 14.00
N ILE A 80 4.47 -11.49 13.13
CA ILE A 80 5.20 -12.51 12.39
C ILE A 80 5.86 -11.87 11.18
N GLU A 81 7.19 -11.95 11.14
CA GLU A 81 7.99 -11.41 10.06
C GLU A 81 8.78 -12.52 9.37
N TRP A 82 9.04 -12.33 8.09
CA TRP A 82 9.94 -13.17 7.31
C TRP A 82 10.97 -12.28 6.64
N LYS A 83 12.25 -12.57 6.88
CA LYS A 83 13.34 -11.83 6.26
C LYS A 83 13.87 -12.61 5.08
N SER A 84 13.87 -11.96 3.91
CA SER A 84 14.47 -12.55 2.72
C SER A 84 16.01 -12.56 2.84
N LYS A 85 16.67 -13.28 1.94
CA LYS A 85 18.12 -13.22 1.82
C LYS A 85 18.60 -11.85 1.32
N GLY A 86 17.71 -11.06 0.73
CA GLY A 86 17.96 -9.69 0.31
C GLY A 86 17.56 -8.67 1.38
N PRO A 87 17.38 -7.41 0.99
CA PRO A 87 17.08 -6.32 1.94
C PRO A 87 15.63 -6.27 2.42
N ASN A 88 14.74 -7.11 1.88
CA ASN A 88 13.32 -6.98 2.14
C ASN A 88 12.88 -7.80 3.36
N THR A 89 12.03 -7.19 4.17
CA THR A 89 11.33 -7.84 5.28
C THR A 89 9.84 -7.82 4.97
N TYR A 90 9.18 -8.95 5.21
CA TYR A 90 7.75 -9.13 4.98
C TYR A 90 7.04 -9.36 6.30
N VAL A 91 5.83 -8.85 6.39
CA VAL A 91 4.99 -8.96 7.59
C VAL A 91 3.74 -9.75 7.22
N MET A 92 3.32 -10.64 8.10
CA MET A 92 2.07 -11.36 7.94
C MET A 92 0.89 -10.46 8.36
N ILE A 93 -0.09 -10.36 7.47
CA ILE A 93 -1.36 -9.69 7.72
C ILE A 93 -2.44 -10.76 7.72
N LYS A 94 -3.34 -10.68 8.67
CA LYS A 94 -4.29 -11.73 8.95
C LYS A 94 -5.69 -11.16 9.09
N GLY A 95 -6.66 -11.82 8.49
CA GLY A 95 -8.07 -11.50 8.66
C GLY A 95 -8.50 -11.66 10.12
N LEU A 96 -9.46 -10.82 10.55
CA LEU A 96 -9.95 -10.84 11.91
C LEU A 96 -11.05 -11.88 12.13
N ARG A 97 -11.17 -12.36 13.36
CA ARG A 97 -12.22 -13.28 13.83
C ARG A 97 -12.26 -14.57 13.01
N LYS A 98 -13.45 -14.95 12.49
CA LYS A 98 -13.67 -16.15 11.70
C LYS A 98 -12.94 -16.16 10.35
N HIS A 99 -12.31 -15.06 9.98
CA HIS A 99 -11.56 -14.93 8.73
C HIS A 99 -10.05 -15.02 8.95
N ASN A 100 -9.61 -15.55 10.10
CA ASN A 100 -8.19 -15.58 10.46
C ASN A 100 -7.36 -16.57 9.61
N ASP A 101 -8.00 -17.39 8.79
CA ASP A 101 -7.35 -18.22 7.79
C ASP A 101 -6.92 -17.45 6.53
N VAL A 102 -7.48 -16.27 6.32
CA VAL A 102 -7.06 -15.40 5.21
C VAL A 102 -5.81 -14.65 5.63
N VAL A 103 -4.72 -14.95 4.97
CA VAL A 103 -3.40 -14.44 5.30
C VAL A 103 -2.74 -13.87 4.06
N MET A 104 -1.99 -12.79 4.26
CA MET A 104 -1.23 -12.14 3.21
C MET A 104 0.13 -11.72 3.76
N TRP A 105 1.15 -11.75 2.93
CA TRP A 105 2.45 -11.19 3.25
C TRP A 105 2.65 -9.90 2.49
N ALA A 106 3.02 -8.83 3.19
CA ALA A 106 3.30 -7.53 2.60
C ALA A 106 4.70 -7.06 2.99
N GLU A 107 5.34 -6.30 2.12
CA GLU A 107 6.62 -5.70 2.46
C GLU A 107 6.44 -4.69 3.59
N LYS A 108 7.25 -4.85 4.62
CA LYS A 108 7.19 -4.03 5.83
C LYS A 108 7.35 -2.54 5.52
N LYS A 109 8.22 -2.19 4.58
CA LYS A 109 8.48 -0.79 4.22
C LYS A 109 7.22 -0.06 3.75
N TYR A 110 6.32 -0.75 3.05
CA TYR A 110 5.07 -0.15 2.56
C TYR A 110 4.11 0.16 3.71
N LEU A 111 3.99 -0.76 4.65
CA LEU A 111 3.17 -0.54 5.83
C LEU A 111 3.72 0.62 6.68
N GLU A 112 5.02 0.67 6.86
CA GLU A 112 5.67 1.75 7.62
C GLU A 112 5.48 3.12 6.99
N ALA A 113 5.40 3.20 5.66
CA ALA A 113 5.17 4.45 4.96
C ALA A 113 3.84 5.08 5.34
N PHE A 114 2.79 4.28 5.54
CA PHE A 114 1.47 4.77 5.93
C PHE A 114 1.33 5.00 7.44
N GLY A 115 2.15 4.35 8.26
CA GLY A 115 2.00 4.40 9.71
C GLY A 115 0.89 3.46 10.21
N LYS A 116 0.47 3.65 11.46
CA LYS A 116 -0.41 2.70 12.16
C LYS A 116 -1.85 3.16 12.32
N LYS A 117 -2.20 4.35 11.84
CA LYS A 117 -3.51 4.92 12.13
C LYS A 117 -4.64 4.43 11.22
N TYR A 118 -4.29 3.82 10.08
CA TYR A 118 -5.29 3.41 9.08
C TYR A 118 -5.84 2.02 9.35
N ASP A 119 -7.12 1.84 9.04
CA ASP A 119 -7.73 0.51 9.07
C ASP A 119 -7.25 -0.31 7.88
N LEU A 120 -7.18 -1.62 8.06
CA LEU A 120 -6.69 -2.55 7.05
C LEU A 120 -7.81 -3.49 6.62
N TYR A 121 -7.94 -3.68 5.30
CA TYR A 121 -8.85 -4.64 4.70
C TYR A 121 -8.08 -5.50 3.70
N ILE A 122 -8.17 -6.81 3.88
CA ILE A 122 -7.53 -7.78 3.01
C ILE A 122 -8.56 -8.33 2.01
N SER A 123 -8.16 -8.53 0.77
CA SER A 123 -9.02 -9.19 -0.21
C SER A 123 -9.28 -10.66 0.20
N SER A 124 -10.43 -11.18 -0.18
CA SER A 124 -10.82 -12.55 0.17
C SER A 124 -9.83 -13.60 -0.34
N ASP A 125 -9.09 -13.29 -1.41
CA ASP A 125 -8.04 -14.15 -1.96
C ASP A 125 -6.65 -13.91 -1.35
N GLY A 126 -6.52 -12.97 -0.42
CA GLY A 126 -5.25 -12.67 0.25
C GLY A 126 -4.20 -11.99 -0.62
N ARG A 127 -4.58 -11.34 -1.72
CA ARG A 127 -3.63 -10.75 -2.68
C ARG A 127 -3.42 -9.27 -2.55
N LYS A 128 -4.39 -8.55 -1.97
CA LYS A 128 -4.36 -7.10 -1.87
C LYS A 128 -4.77 -6.64 -0.48
N LEU A 129 -4.16 -5.56 -0.05
CA LEU A 129 -4.46 -4.90 1.21
C LEU A 129 -4.87 -3.46 0.90
N TRP A 130 -6.04 -3.05 1.40
CA TRP A 130 -6.47 -1.66 1.35
C TRP A 130 -6.25 -1.02 2.70
N LEU A 131 -5.74 0.21 2.68
CA LEU A 131 -5.64 1.06 3.86
C LEU A 131 -6.69 2.15 3.74
N THR A 132 -7.45 2.34 4.81
CA THR A 132 -8.57 3.29 4.81
C THR A 132 -8.49 4.21 6.01
N GLU A 133 -9.06 5.39 5.86
CA GLU A 133 -9.27 6.27 7.00
C GLU A 133 -10.25 5.61 7.97
N PRO A 134 -9.99 5.71 9.30
CA PRO A 134 -10.95 5.21 10.27
C PRO A 134 -12.31 5.87 10.08
N GLU A 135 -13.39 5.11 10.30
CA GLU A 135 -14.77 5.57 10.26
C GLU A 135 -15.37 5.84 8.88
N THR A 136 -14.59 6.27 7.89
CA THR A 136 -15.14 6.68 6.58
C THR A 136 -15.01 5.62 5.51
N ARG A 137 -14.10 4.65 5.65
CA ARG A 137 -13.71 3.67 4.64
C ARG A 137 -13.13 4.30 3.35
N ASN A 138 -12.71 5.56 3.41
CA ASN A 138 -12.01 6.18 2.30
C ASN A 138 -10.65 5.53 2.11
N VAL A 139 -10.38 5.01 0.92
CA VAL A 139 -9.11 4.37 0.60
C VAL A 139 -8.02 5.42 0.49
N VAL A 140 -6.92 5.22 1.22
CA VAL A 140 -5.72 6.07 1.14
C VAL A 140 -4.56 5.32 0.48
N GLY A 141 -4.63 4.01 0.41
CA GLY A 141 -3.58 3.23 -0.21
C GLY A 141 -3.96 1.78 -0.45
N VAL A 142 -3.20 1.13 -1.30
CA VAL A 142 -3.33 -0.29 -1.63
C VAL A 142 -1.94 -0.89 -1.70
N ILE A 143 -1.76 -2.07 -1.11
CA ILE A 143 -0.49 -2.79 -1.13
C ILE A 143 -0.74 -4.17 -1.73
N ALA A 144 0.07 -4.56 -2.71
CA ALA A 144 0.03 -5.90 -3.28
C ALA A 144 0.69 -6.91 -2.34
N GLY A 145 0.08 -8.07 -2.20
CA GLY A 145 0.63 -9.19 -1.44
C GLY A 145 1.77 -9.86 -2.18
N VAL A 146 2.72 -10.39 -1.42
CA VAL A 146 3.85 -11.15 -1.93
C VAL A 146 3.53 -12.64 -1.84
N ARG A 147 3.80 -13.36 -2.92
CA ARG A 147 3.56 -14.81 -3.02
C ARG A 147 4.85 -15.60 -2.78
N GLY A 148 4.67 -16.87 -2.47
CA GLY A 148 5.80 -17.80 -2.39
C GLY A 148 6.53 -17.83 -1.05
N ILE A 149 6.03 -17.10 -0.06
CA ILE A 149 6.58 -17.18 1.30
C ILE A 149 5.99 -18.42 1.98
N LYS A 150 6.85 -19.34 2.32
CA LYS A 150 6.49 -20.55 3.04
C LYS A 150 7.04 -20.47 4.45
N MET A 151 6.17 -20.75 5.38
CA MET A 151 6.55 -20.89 6.79
C MET A 151 7.23 -22.24 7.04
#